data_a7a89e67edd19b75eaf3f98272cba019
#
_entry.id   a7a89e67edd19b75eaf3f98272cba019
#
_cell.length_a   1.000
_cell.length_b   1.000
_cell.length_c   1.000
_cell.angle_alpha   90.00
_cell.angle_beta   90.00
_cell.angle_gamma   90.00
#
_symmetry.space_group_name_H-M   'P 1'
#
loop_
_entity.id
_entity.type
_entity.pdbx_description
1 polymer ?
#
loop_
_entity_poly.entity_id
_entity_poly.type
_entity_poly.pdbx_seq_one_letter_code
_entity_poly.pdbx_strand_id
1 'polypeptide(L)'
;MNQSDNLGFFRTKTVFNQLGLYFSVSLGLLLMALPASAHHMMGEKVPTNFFQGFMSGIAHPLIGFDHFAFIFSVGLLAAVQKRGMFISIAFVVASMLGAGAHLATFNLSGVELGVSASVLLFGILLTLKNRPNTATIVGLSAIAGLFHGYAYGESIFGAETTPLLAYLLGFTVIQLVVTMTVFSLSKKFLSGEAQLPIGRSAGLVLSGMGLAFLASAIANVIFPLPKG
;
A
#
# COMPACT_ATOMS: atom_id res chain seq x y z
N MET A 1 28.31 41.86 0.97
CA MET A 1 27.26 40.81 1.09
C MET A 1 27.80 39.59 0.39
N ASN A 2 28.16 38.56 1.13
CA ASN A 2 29.01 37.44 0.66
C ASN A 2 28.17 36.42 -0.17
N GLN A 3 28.76 35.86 -1.23
CA GLN A 3 28.08 34.86 -2.10
C GLN A 3 27.60 33.61 -1.32
N SER A 4 28.24 33.30 -0.19
CA SER A 4 27.86 32.21 0.71
C SER A 4 26.50 32.42 1.40
N ASP A 5 26.13 33.68 1.71
CA ASP A 5 24.86 33.99 2.40
C ASP A 5 23.65 33.86 1.47
N ASN A 6 23.85 34.16 0.17
CA ASN A 6 22.81 33.97 -0.84
C ASN A 6 22.51 32.49 -1.11
N LEU A 7 23.53 31.63 -1.16
CA LEU A 7 23.34 30.19 -1.34
C LEU A 7 22.62 29.53 -0.16
N GLY A 8 22.91 29.98 1.06
CA GLY A 8 22.20 29.52 2.27
C GLY A 8 20.73 29.91 2.26
N PHE A 9 20.41 31.14 1.88
CA PHE A 9 19.04 31.65 1.83
C PHE A 9 18.19 30.99 0.75
N PHE A 10 18.73 30.72 -0.43
CA PHE A 10 18.02 29.98 -1.49
C PHE A 10 17.80 28.53 -1.10
N ARG A 11 18.74 27.89 -0.43
CA ARG A 11 18.65 26.50 0.04
C ARG A 11 17.59 26.33 1.13
N THR A 12 17.51 27.27 2.07
CA THR A 12 16.47 27.28 3.12
C THR A 12 15.07 27.53 2.54
N LYS A 13 14.91 28.48 1.61
CA LYS A 13 13.61 28.71 0.93
C LYS A 13 13.13 27.49 0.17
N THR A 14 14.01 26.78 -0.54
CA THR A 14 13.64 25.56 -1.27
C THR A 14 13.21 24.45 -0.33
N VAL A 15 13.91 24.27 0.80
CA VAL A 15 13.54 23.27 1.82
C VAL A 15 12.18 23.63 2.48
N PHE A 16 11.96 24.90 2.81
CA PHE A 16 10.67 25.34 3.40
C PHE A 16 9.50 25.16 2.42
N ASN A 17 9.69 25.47 1.13
CA ASN A 17 8.66 25.26 0.12
C ASN A 17 8.35 23.77 -0.11
N GLN A 18 9.36 22.92 -0.07
CA GLN A 18 9.17 21.47 -0.19
C GLN A 18 8.46 20.90 1.05
N LEU A 19 8.84 21.31 2.26
CA LEU A 19 8.15 20.90 3.48
C LEU A 19 6.69 21.37 3.49
N GLY A 20 6.41 22.60 3.06
CA GLY A 20 5.06 23.13 2.92
C GLY A 20 4.22 22.34 1.90
N LEU A 21 4.81 21.99 0.76
CA LEU A 21 4.15 21.15 -0.25
C LEU A 21 3.85 19.74 0.31
N TYR A 22 4.82 19.11 0.95
CA TYR A 22 4.62 17.78 1.55
C TYR A 22 3.57 17.80 2.65
N PHE A 23 3.58 18.84 3.50
CA PHE A 23 2.56 19.01 4.54
C PHE A 23 1.17 19.22 3.93
N SER A 24 1.04 20.05 2.90
CA SER A 24 -0.25 20.30 2.23
C SER A 24 -0.78 19.07 1.51
N VAL A 25 0.10 18.31 0.83
CA VAL A 25 -0.27 17.04 0.18
C VAL A 25 -0.67 16.00 1.22
N SER A 26 0.10 15.87 2.32
CA SER A 26 -0.21 14.94 3.40
C SER A 26 -1.51 15.31 4.12
N LEU A 27 -1.75 16.61 4.34
CA LEU A 27 -2.99 17.10 4.95
C LEU A 27 -4.19 16.90 4.00
N GLY A 28 -4.01 17.15 2.69
CA GLY A 28 -5.04 16.87 1.68
C GLY A 28 -5.41 15.40 1.62
N LEU A 29 -4.41 14.52 1.67
CA LEU A 29 -4.61 13.07 1.74
C LEU A 29 -5.22 12.62 3.07
N LEU A 30 -4.86 13.28 4.19
CA LEU A 30 -5.47 13.05 5.50
C LEU A 30 -6.97 13.42 5.50
N LEU A 31 -7.32 14.53 4.87
CA LEU A 31 -8.72 14.97 4.74
C LEU A 31 -9.53 14.07 3.78
N MET A 32 -8.86 13.39 2.84
CA MET A 32 -9.47 12.38 1.97
C MET A 32 -9.53 10.98 2.62
N ALA A 33 -8.82 10.76 3.72
CA ALA A 33 -8.94 9.56 4.56
C ALA A 33 -10.17 9.64 5.49
N LEU A 34 -11.31 10.06 4.94
CA LEU A 34 -12.61 9.75 5.53
C LEU A 34 -12.71 8.23 5.65
N PRO A 35 -13.44 7.68 6.65
CA PRO A 35 -13.41 6.26 6.94
C PRO A 35 -13.55 5.51 5.63
N ALA A 36 -12.45 4.87 5.21
CA ALA A 36 -12.48 3.91 4.13
C ALA A 36 -13.27 2.72 4.65
N SER A 37 -14.58 2.91 4.69
CA SER A 37 -15.46 1.79 4.70
C SER A 37 -15.07 1.04 3.44
N ALA A 38 -14.39 -0.08 3.59
CA ALA A 38 -14.06 -1.00 2.51
C ALA A 38 -15.38 -1.57 1.98
N HIS A 39 -16.23 -0.65 1.47
CA HIS A 39 -17.55 -0.98 1.00
C HIS A 39 -17.40 -1.65 -0.36
N HIS A 40 -17.84 -2.86 -0.41
CA HIS A 40 -18.01 -3.69 -1.57
C HIS A 40 -18.38 -2.86 -2.80
N MET A 41 -17.56 -2.93 -3.85
CA MET A 41 -17.80 -2.25 -5.13
C MET A 41 -19.17 -2.54 -5.74
N MET A 42 -19.84 -3.60 -5.27
CA MET A 42 -21.16 -4.08 -5.70
C MET A 42 -22.26 -3.76 -4.66
N GLY A 43 -22.07 -2.80 -3.75
CA GLY A 43 -23.07 -2.47 -2.73
C GLY A 43 -23.42 -3.67 -1.85
N GLU A 44 -22.41 -4.31 -1.24
CA GLU A 44 -22.52 -5.49 -0.37
C GLU A 44 -23.02 -6.79 -1.05
N LYS A 45 -23.18 -6.79 -2.36
CA LYS A 45 -23.58 -8.00 -3.08
C LYS A 45 -22.37 -8.87 -3.41
N VAL A 46 -22.45 -10.12 -3.00
CA VAL A 46 -21.44 -11.14 -3.36
C VAL A 46 -21.52 -11.40 -4.86
N PRO A 47 -20.37 -11.41 -5.58
CA PRO A 47 -20.32 -11.74 -7.01
C PRO A 47 -20.96 -13.11 -7.29
N THR A 48 -21.78 -13.20 -8.35
CA THR A 48 -22.53 -14.40 -8.69
C THR A 48 -22.06 -15.13 -9.95
N ASN A 49 -21.11 -14.53 -10.69
CA ASN A 49 -20.53 -15.12 -11.89
C ASN A 49 -19.06 -14.79 -12.05
N PHE A 50 -18.39 -15.44 -13.01
CA PHE A 50 -16.96 -15.27 -13.28
C PHE A 50 -16.58 -13.80 -13.53
N PHE A 51 -17.31 -13.09 -14.37
CA PHE A 51 -16.96 -11.73 -14.75
C PHE A 51 -17.06 -10.77 -13.56
N GLN A 52 -18.13 -10.88 -12.78
CA GLN A 52 -18.29 -10.08 -11.55
C GLN A 52 -17.17 -10.39 -10.54
N GLY A 53 -16.86 -11.67 -10.31
CA GLY A 53 -15.76 -12.07 -9.44
C GLY A 53 -14.43 -11.50 -9.90
N PHE A 54 -14.08 -11.67 -11.17
CA PHE A 54 -12.82 -11.18 -11.73
C PHE A 54 -12.67 -9.66 -11.64
N MET A 55 -13.71 -8.92 -12.04
CA MET A 55 -13.70 -7.45 -11.97
C MET A 55 -13.68 -6.94 -10.53
N SER A 56 -14.38 -7.59 -9.62
CA SER A 56 -14.33 -7.26 -8.19
C SER A 56 -12.93 -7.51 -7.61
N GLY A 57 -12.28 -8.60 -8.00
CA GLY A 57 -10.89 -8.90 -7.62
C GLY A 57 -9.89 -7.87 -8.14
N ILE A 58 -10.04 -7.38 -9.38
CA ILE A 58 -9.21 -6.30 -9.92
C ILE A 58 -9.44 -4.99 -9.17
N ALA A 59 -10.67 -4.68 -8.90
CA ALA A 59 -11.08 -3.39 -8.39
C ALA A 59 -10.75 -3.20 -6.91
N HIS A 60 -10.87 -4.24 -6.10
CA HIS A 60 -10.64 -4.14 -4.66
C HIS A 60 -9.26 -3.55 -4.30
N PRO A 61 -8.13 -4.08 -4.83
CA PRO A 61 -6.82 -3.49 -4.56
C PRO A 61 -6.59 -2.09 -5.14
N LEU A 62 -7.39 -1.67 -6.12
CA LEU A 62 -7.27 -0.35 -6.75
C LEU A 62 -8.11 0.72 -6.05
N ILE A 63 -9.27 0.34 -5.52
CA ILE A 63 -10.22 1.26 -4.87
C ILE A 63 -9.88 1.43 -3.40
N GLY A 64 -9.38 0.38 -2.73
CA GLY A 64 -8.83 0.47 -1.39
C GLY A 64 -7.54 1.29 -1.42
N PHE A 65 -7.60 2.58 -1.03
CA PHE A 65 -6.43 3.47 -1.09
C PHE A 65 -5.25 2.98 -0.25
N ASP A 66 -5.48 2.31 0.86
CA ASP A 66 -4.48 1.67 1.70
C ASP A 66 -3.82 0.48 0.98
N HIS A 67 -4.61 -0.37 0.35
CA HIS A 67 -4.11 -1.47 -0.46
C HIS A 67 -3.32 -0.97 -1.67
N PHE A 68 -3.86 0.01 -2.40
CA PHE A 68 -3.19 0.59 -3.56
C PHE A 68 -1.86 1.25 -3.17
N ALA A 69 -1.85 2.05 -2.09
CA ALA A 69 -0.65 2.70 -1.57
C ALA A 69 0.42 1.67 -1.18
N PHE A 70 -0.01 0.55 -0.57
CA PHE A 70 0.91 -0.53 -0.22
C PHE A 70 1.51 -1.21 -1.46
N ILE A 71 0.67 -1.64 -2.43
CA ILE A 71 1.13 -2.28 -3.68
C ILE A 71 2.10 -1.36 -4.42
N PHE A 72 1.81 -0.07 -4.48
CA PHE A 72 2.67 0.94 -5.07
C PHE A 72 4.03 1.03 -4.33
N SER A 73 4.01 1.04 -3.00
CA SER A 73 5.22 1.06 -2.17
C SER A 73 6.09 -0.18 -2.35
N VAL A 74 5.47 -1.36 -2.50
CA VAL A 74 6.16 -2.62 -2.83
C VAL A 74 6.92 -2.51 -4.15
N GLY A 75 6.29 -1.97 -5.20
CA GLY A 75 6.94 -1.76 -6.50
C GLY A 75 8.11 -0.79 -6.42
N LEU A 76 7.98 0.32 -5.68
CA LEU A 76 9.05 1.28 -5.44
C LEU A 76 10.23 0.67 -4.67
N LEU A 77 9.96 -0.04 -3.57
CA LEU A 77 11.00 -0.71 -2.78
C LEU A 77 11.70 -1.79 -3.59
N ALA A 78 10.96 -2.56 -4.37
CA ALA A 78 11.52 -3.55 -5.27
C ALA A 78 12.51 -2.91 -6.26
N ALA A 79 12.20 -1.73 -6.82
CA ALA A 79 13.05 -1.06 -7.79
C ALA A 79 14.40 -0.61 -7.22
N VAL A 80 14.44 -0.25 -5.93
CA VAL A 80 15.66 0.27 -5.27
C VAL A 80 16.48 -0.80 -4.55
N GLN A 81 16.03 -2.06 -4.57
CA GLN A 81 16.70 -3.20 -3.94
C GLN A 81 17.37 -4.12 -4.97
N LYS A 82 18.51 -4.72 -4.56
CA LYS A 82 19.09 -5.84 -5.31
C LYS A 82 18.14 -7.03 -5.25
N ARG A 83 17.85 -7.65 -6.39
CA ARG A 83 16.87 -8.77 -6.47
C ARG A 83 15.48 -8.38 -5.95
N GLY A 84 15.07 -7.13 -6.10
CA GLY A 84 13.83 -6.60 -5.53
C GLY A 84 12.54 -7.29 -6.01
N MET A 85 12.58 -7.98 -7.16
CA MET A 85 11.44 -8.77 -7.66
C MET A 85 10.92 -9.77 -6.61
N PHE A 86 11.80 -10.34 -5.76
CA PHE A 86 11.38 -11.24 -4.70
C PHE A 86 10.47 -10.56 -3.64
N ILE A 87 10.55 -9.23 -3.48
CA ILE A 87 9.67 -8.47 -2.58
C ILE A 87 8.23 -8.54 -3.11
N SER A 88 8.04 -8.27 -4.41
CA SER A 88 6.72 -8.34 -5.05
C SER A 88 6.15 -9.76 -5.08
N ILE A 89 6.99 -10.75 -5.39
CA ILE A 89 6.56 -12.17 -5.41
C ILE A 89 6.13 -12.60 -4.00
N ALA A 90 6.92 -12.29 -2.97
CA ALA A 90 6.61 -12.65 -1.59
C ALA A 90 5.29 -12.01 -1.13
N PHE A 91 5.06 -10.74 -1.48
CA PHE A 91 3.79 -10.06 -1.21
C PHE A 91 2.61 -10.80 -1.85
N VAL A 92 2.66 -11.06 -3.16
CA VAL A 92 1.55 -11.66 -3.90
C VAL A 92 1.27 -13.08 -3.41
N VAL A 93 2.30 -13.89 -3.19
CA VAL A 93 2.13 -15.26 -2.66
C VAL A 93 1.54 -15.22 -1.25
N ALA A 94 2.05 -14.35 -0.38
CA ALA A 94 1.54 -14.23 0.98
C ALA A 94 0.11 -13.66 1.01
N SER A 95 -0.26 -12.78 0.08
CA SER A 95 -1.64 -12.29 -0.01
C SER A 95 -2.62 -13.40 -0.45
N MET A 96 -2.21 -14.30 -1.32
CA MET A 96 -3.01 -15.51 -1.62
C MET A 96 -3.19 -16.39 -0.40
N LEU A 97 -2.13 -16.58 0.40
CA LEU A 97 -2.22 -17.35 1.65
C LEU A 97 -3.12 -16.66 2.68
N GLY A 98 -3.04 -15.32 2.79
CA GLY A 98 -3.90 -14.54 3.67
C GLY A 98 -5.38 -14.66 3.30
N ALA A 99 -5.71 -14.54 2.01
CA ALA A 99 -7.07 -14.75 1.52
C ALA A 99 -7.56 -16.19 1.80
N GLY A 100 -6.70 -17.17 1.54
CA GLY A 100 -6.98 -18.57 1.86
C GLY A 100 -7.23 -18.81 3.36
N ALA A 101 -6.48 -18.14 4.24
CA ALA A 101 -6.67 -18.23 5.68
C ALA A 101 -8.05 -17.69 6.09
N HIS A 102 -8.46 -16.53 5.55
CA HIS A 102 -9.81 -16.00 5.80
C HIS A 102 -10.91 -16.96 5.33
N LEU A 103 -10.79 -17.46 4.10
CA LEU A 103 -11.75 -18.41 3.52
C LEU A 103 -11.82 -19.74 4.28
N ALA A 104 -10.72 -20.14 4.91
CA ALA A 104 -10.64 -21.29 5.82
C ALA A 104 -11.10 -20.97 7.25
N THR A 105 -11.68 -19.79 7.46
CA THR A 105 -12.24 -19.33 8.76
C THR A 105 -11.21 -19.18 9.89
N PHE A 106 -9.92 -19.07 9.58
CA PHE A 106 -8.92 -18.68 10.59
C PHE A 106 -9.17 -17.23 11.01
N ASN A 107 -9.26 -16.99 12.31
CA ASN A 107 -9.45 -15.65 12.83
C ASN A 107 -8.10 -14.92 12.98
N LEU A 108 -7.88 -13.89 12.17
CA LEU A 108 -6.73 -12.98 12.26
C LEU A 108 -7.21 -11.64 12.82
N SER A 109 -6.81 -11.35 14.07
CA SER A 109 -7.18 -10.09 14.71
C SER A 109 -6.33 -8.92 14.23
N GLY A 110 -6.91 -7.71 14.18
CA GLY A 110 -6.16 -6.47 13.88
C GLY A 110 -5.75 -6.32 12.42
N VAL A 111 -6.53 -6.87 11.49
CA VAL A 111 -6.24 -6.84 10.05
C VAL A 111 -6.06 -5.41 9.55
N GLU A 112 -6.98 -4.50 9.86
CA GLU A 112 -6.91 -3.09 9.47
C GLU A 112 -5.67 -2.38 10.03
N LEU A 113 -5.27 -2.72 11.27
CA LEU A 113 -4.05 -2.21 11.88
C LEU A 113 -2.81 -2.74 11.13
N GLY A 114 -2.79 -4.02 10.77
CA GLY A 114 -1.71 -4.64 10.02
C GLY A 114 -1.55 -4.05 8.61
N VAL A 115 -2.67 -3.87 7.89
CA VAL A 115 -2.72 -3.20 6.58
C VAL A 115 -2.17 -1.79 6.68
N SER A 116 -2.73 -0.96 7.58
CA SER A 116 -2.34 0.45 7.73
C SER A 116 -0.89 0.61 8.20
N ALA A 117 -0.46 -0.19 9.17
CA ALA A 117 0.92 -0.18 9.68
C ALA A 117 1.93 -0.58 8.59
N SER A 118 1.57 -1.49 7.68
CA SER A 118 2.43 -1.88 6.57
C SER A 118 2.67 -0.74 5.58
N VAL A 119 1.64 0.06 5.26
CA VAL A 119 1.78 1.25 4.41
C VAL A 119 2.74 2.25 5.04
N LEU A 120 2.57 2.55 6.34
CA LEU A 120 3.46 3.42 7.09
C LEU A 120 4.90 2.91 7.09
N LEU A 121 5.09 1.63 7.42
CA LEU A 121 6.41 1.00 7.47
C LEU A 121 7.13 1.06 6.11
N PHE A 122 6.45 0.72 5.02
CA PHE A 122 7.05 0.72 3.69
C PHE A 122 7.33 2.14 3.19
N GLY A 123 6.47 3.11 3.54
CA GLY A 123 6.74 4.52 3.35
C GLY A 123 8.03 4.96 4.07
N ILE A 124 8.19 4.62 5.35
CA ILE A 124 9.41 4.91 6.12
C ILE A 124 10.64 4.24 5.50
N LEU A 125 10.56 2.97 5.12
CA LEU A 125 11.68 2.25 4.48
C LEU A 125 12.16 2.94 3.19
N LEU A 126 11.26 3.55 2.42
CA LEU A 126 11.61 4.32 1.23
C LEU A 126 12.38 5.61 1.56
N THR A 127 12.14 6.22 2.73
CA THR A 127 12.86 7.45 3.14
C THR A 127 14.29 7.20 3.59
N LEU A 128 14.60 5.97 4.02
CA LEU A 128 15.91 5.64 4.58
C LEU A 128 17.02 5.69 3.53
N LYS A 129 18.17 6.29 3.89
CA LYS A 129 19.40 6.23 3.09
C LYS A 129 20.00 4.83 3.12
N ASN A 130 20.05 4.25 4.32
CA ASN A 130 20.56 2.88 4.55
C ASN A 130 19.36 1.98 4.83
N ARG A 131 18.84 1.34 3.80
CA ARG A 131 17.70 0.42 3.89
C ARG A 131 18.14 -0.94 4.42
N PRO A 132 17.27 -1.69 5.10
CA PRO A 132 17.51 -3.09 5.42
C PRO A 132 17.85 -3.90 4.16
N ASN A 133 18.46 -5.05 4.35
CA ASN A 133 18.77 -5.94 3.24
C ASN A 133 17.48 -6.49 2.58
N THR A 134 17.61 -6.98 1.36
CA THR A 134 16.47 -7.48 0.58
C THR A 134 15.70 -8.60 1.29
N ALA A 135 16.40 -9.51 2.00
CA ALA A 135 15.74 -10.62 2.69
C ALA A 135 14.83 -10.13 3.83
N THR A 136 15.26 -9.13 4.58
CA THR A 136 14.42 -8.49 5.61
C THR A 136 13.17 -7.87 4.99
N ILE A 137 13.32 -7.13 3.87
CA ILE A 137 12.17 -6.50 3.20
C ILE A 137 11.23 -7.54 2.58
N VAL A 138 11.76 -8.65 2.06
CA VAL A 138 10.97 -9.79 1.59
C VAL A 138 10.13 -10.37 2.72
N GLY A 139 10.72 -10.58 3.90
CA GLY A 139 9.99 -11.06 5.08
C GLY A 139 8.89 -10.10 5.53
N LEU A 140 9.19 -8.79 5.60
CA LEU A 140 8.19 -7.76 5.93
C LEU A 140 7.08 -7.71 4.89
N SER A 141 7.41 -7.84 3.60
CA SER A 141 6.46 -7.88 2.50
C SER A 141 5.53 -9.10 2.58
N ALA A 142 6.07 -10.26 2.96
CA ALA A 142 5.27 -11.46 3.17
C ALA A 142 4.31 -11.30 4.36
N ILE A 143 4.79 -10.77 5.49
CA ILE A 143 3.93 -10.50 6.65
C ILE A 143 2.81 -9.52 6.28
N ALA A 144 3.13 -8.41 5.63
CA ALA A 144 2.12 -7.47 5.16
C ALA A 144 1.14 -8.13 4.17
N GLY A 145 1.66 -8.96 3.26
CA GLY A 145 0.84 -9.71 2.30
C GLY A 145 -0.22 -10.57 2.97
N LEU A 146 0.09 -11.21 4.10
CA LEU A 146 -0.90 -11.98 4.86
C LEU A 146 -2.07 -11.11 5.33
N PHE A 147 -1.82 -9.91 5.86
CA PHE A 147 -2.87 -9.01 6.32
C PHE A 147 -3.71 -8.47 5.15
N HIS A 148 -3.04 -7.98 4.08
CA HIS A 148 -3.74 -7.49 2.89
C HIS A 148 -4.57 -8.58 2.22
N GLY A 149 -4.02 -9.78 2.11
CA GLY A 149 -4.72 -10.93 1.55
C GLY A 149 -5.91 -11.36 2.39
N TYR A 150 -5.77 -11.34 3.70
CA TYR A 150 -6.88 -11.66 4.61
C TYR A 150 -8.05 -10.68 4.40
N ALA A 151 -7.77 -9.37 4.33
CA ALA A 151 -8.77 -8.35 4.01
C ALA A 151 -9.44 -8.58 2.64
N TYR A 152 -8.69 -9.03 1.63
CA TYR A 152 -9.28 -9.40 0.33
C TYR A 152 -10.22 -10.60 0.46
N GLY A 153 -9.89 -11.58 1.32
CA GLY A 153 -10.73 -12.74 1.57
C GLY A 153 -12.09 -12.37 2.16
N GLU A 154 -12.17 -11.33 2.99
CA GLU A 154 -13.43 -10.84 3.58
C GLU A 154 -14.45 -10.44 2.50
N SER A 155 -13.99 -9.77 1.44
CA SER A 155 -14.85 -9.24 0.37
C SER A 155 -15.49 -10.30 -0.52
N ILE A 156 -15.00 -11.53 -0.50
CA ILE A 156 -15.50 -12.63 -1.35
C ILE A 156 -16.06 -13.79 -0.53
N PHE A 157 -16.08 -13.64 0.79
CA PHE A 157 -16.58 -14.68 1.68
C PHE A 157 -18.04 -15.03 1.37
N GLY A 158 -18.33 -16.31 1.28
CA GLY A 158 -19.68 -16.81 0.93
C GLY A 158 -20.00 -16.86 -0.57
N ALA A 159 -19.07 -16.46 -1.45
CA ALA A 159 -19.26 -16.61 -2.88
C ALA A 159 -19.20 -18.09 -3.32
N GLU A 160 -19.92 -18.42 -4.40
CA GLU A 160 -19.77 -19.70 -5.06
C GLU A 160 -18.36 -19.90 -5.65
N THR A 161 -17.99 -21.14 -5.94
CA THR A 161 -16.63 -21.49 -6.40
C THR A 161 -16.17 -20.70 -7.62
N THR A 162 -17.04 -20.52 -8.62
CA THR A 162 -16.65 -19.84 -9.89
C THR A 162 -16.33 -18.36 -9.68
N PRO A 163 -17.17 -17.51 -9.06
CA PRO A 163 -16.83 -16.13 -8.77
C PRO A 163 -15.68 -16.01 -7.75
N LEU A 164 -15.54 -16.94 -6.80
CA LEU A 164 -14.43 -16.98 -5.87
C LEU A 164 -13.09 -17.14 -6.59
N LEU A 165 -12.94 -18.16 -7.44
CA LEU A 165 -11.71 -18.39 -8.19
C LEU A 165 -11.40 -17.23 -9.15
N ALA A 166 -12.42 -16.65 -9.77
CA ALA A 166 -12.29 -15.49 -10.63
C ALA A 166 -11.78 -14.26 -9.85
N TYR A 167 -12.30 -14.04 -8.64
CA TYR A 167 -11.84 -12.97 -7.74
C TYR A 167 -10.38 -13.15 -7.33
N LEU A 168 -10.00 -14.36 -6.89
CA LEU A 168 -8.63 -14.67 -6.53
C LEU A 168 -7.67 -14.44 -7.70
N LEU A 169 -8.07 -14.81 -8.91
CA LEU A 169 -7.31 -14.52 -10.13
C LEU A 169 -7.20 -13.01 -10.39
N GLY A 170 -8.31 -12.28 -10.30
CA GLY A 170 -8.37 -10.84 -10.54
C GLY A 170 -7.44 -10.06 -9.62
N PHE A 171 -7.51 -10.29 -8.31
CA PHE A 171 -6.66 -9.54 -7.38
C PHE A 171 -5.17 -9.93 -7.51
N THR A 172 -4.88 -11.18 -7.83
CA THR A 172 -3.50 -11.62 -8.09
C THR A 172 -2.91 -10.93 -9.32
N VAL A 173 -3.66 -10.92 -10.42
CA VAL A 173 -3.24 -10.28 -11.67
C VAL A 173 -2.99 -8.78 -11.46
N ILE A 174 -3.91 -8.07 -10.84
CA ILE A 174 -3.76 -6.62 -10.68
C ILE A 174 -2.61 -6.25 -9.75
N GLN A 175 -2.38 -7.00 -8.67
CA GLN A 175 -1.23 -6.80 -7.79
C GLN A 175 0.08 -6.97 -8.55
N LEU A 176 0.20 -8.03 -9.36
CA LEU A 176 1.38 -8.25 -10.22
C LEU A 176 1.54 -7.13 -11.24
N VAL A 177 0.46 -6.75 -11.94
CA VAL A 177 0.50 -5.67 -12.93
C VAL A 177 0.97 -4.36 -12.30
N VAL A 178 0.37 -3.94 -11.20
CA VAL A 178 0.74 -2.68 -10.53
C VAL A 178 2.17 -2.73 -10.01
N THR A 179 2.53 -3.76 -9.24
CA THR A 179 3.89 -3.87 -8.67
C THR A 179 4.97 -3.92 -9.75
N MET A 180 4.75 -4.69 -10.82
CA MET A 180 5.73 -4.80 -11.93
C MET A 180 5.81 -3.53 -12.77
N THR A 181 4.69 -2.85 -12.98
CA THR A 181 4.67 -1.56 -13.68
C THR A 181 5.45 -0.51 -12.88
N VAL A 182 5.14 -0.37 -11.59
CA VAL A 182 5.85 0.58 -10.70
C VAL A 182 7.34 0.22 -10.61
N PHE A 183 7.68 -1.05 -10.44
CA PHE A 183 9.06 -1.54 -10.44
C PHE A 183 9.80 -1.17 -11.73
N SER A 184 9.22 -1.45 -12.89
CA SER A 184 9.86 -1.23 -14.19
C SER A 184 10.02 0.26 -14.51
N LEU A 185 8.96 1.06 -14.26
CA LEU A 185 9.01 2.51 -14.44
C LEU A 185 10.02 3.16 -13.49
N SER A 186 10.03 2.74 -12.23
CA SER A 186 10.97 3.26 -11.24
C SER A 186 12.41 2.92 -11.61
N LYS A 187 12.70 1.71 -12.07
CA LYS A 187 14.03 1.36 -12.57
C LYS A 187 14.45 2.19 -13.78
N LYS A 188 13.52 2.48 -14.68
CA LYS A 188 13.82 3.23 -15.89
C LYS A 188 14.03 4.72 -15.63
N PHE A 189 13.19 5.32 -14.77
CA PHE A 189 13.15 6.78 -14.59
C PHE A 189 13.82 7.27 -13.30
N LEU A 190 14.06 6.40 -12.30
CA LEU A 190 14.64 6.73 -11.01
C LEU A 190 16.05 6.11 -10.87
N SER A 191 16.90 6.25 -11.89
CA SER A 191 18.30 5.80 -11.85
C SER A 191 19.23 6.94 -11.48
N GLY A 192 20.41 6.62 -10.89
CA GLY A 192 21.46 7.60 -10.57
C GLY A 192 21.07 8.54 -9.41
N GLU A 193 21.48 9.82 -9.52
CA GLU A 193 21.31 10.81 -8.45
C GLU A 193 19.86 11.16 -8.13
N ALA A 194 18.93 11.00 -9.08
CA ALA A 194 17.51 11.25 -8.88
C ALA A 194 16.80 10.19 -8.01
N GLN A 195 17.39 9.01 -7.86
CA GLN A 195 16.75 7.88 -7.16
C GLN A 195 16.48 8.19 -5.67
N LEU A 196 17.44 8.79 -4.97
CA LEU A 196 17.30 9.08 -3.54
C LEU A 196 16.28 10.18 -3.23
N PRO A 197 16.33 11.37 -3.89
CA PRO A 197 15.35 12.43 -3.61
C PRO A 197 13.92 12.01 -3.91
N ILE A 198 13.67 11.40 -5.08
CA ILE A 198 12.31 11.00 -5.50
C ILE A 198 11.81 9.85 -4.63
N GLY A 199 12.65 8.86 -4.35
CA GLY A 199 12.29 7.76 -3.44
C GLY A 199 11.92 8.25 -2.04
N ARG A 200 12.65 9.24 -1.50
CA ARG A 200 12.34 9.87 -0.22
C ARG A 200 11.04 10.65 -0.26
N SER A 201 10.80 11.43 -1.30
CA SER A 201 9.55 12.18 -1.45
C SER A 201 8.35 11.26 -1.53
N ALA A 202 8.41 10.20 -2.34
CA ALA A 202 7.38 9.19 -2.40
C ALA A 202 7.19 8.49 -1.04
N GLY A 203 8.29 8.16 -0.36
CA GLY A 203 8.27 7.57 0.97
C GLY A 203 7.59 8.46 2.03
N LEU A 204 7.83 9.76 2.01
CA LEU A 204 7.17 10.72 2.91
C LEU A 204 5.67 10.79 2.66
N VAL A 205 5.23 10.84 1.40
CA VAL A 205 3.81 10.82 1.03
C VAL A 205 3.16 9.53 1.52
N LEU A 206 3.75 8.38 1.22
CA LEU A 206 3.24 7.07 1.65
C LEU A 206 3.24 6.92 3.18
N SER A 207 4.26 7.47 3.88
CA SER A 207 4.27 7.48 5.35
C SER A 207 3.14 8.33 5.92
N GLY A 208 2.84 9.49 5.31
CA GLY A 208 1.71 10.33 5.70
C GLY A 208 0.37 9.63 5.49
N MET A 209 0.19 8.95 4.35
CA MET A 209 -1.00 8.13 4.08
C MET A 209 -1.12 6.99 5.11
N GLY A 210 -0.04 6.23 5.33
CA GLY A 210 -0.04 5.13 6.28
C GLY A 210 -0.32 5.57 7.70
N LEU A 211 0.19 6.74 8.13
CA LEU A 211 -0.12 7.33 9.42
C LEU A 211 -1.60 7.70 9.55
N ALA A 212 -2.19 8.25 8.47
CA ALA A 212 -3.61 8.60 8.44
C ALA A 212 -4.50 7.35 8.54
N PHE A 213 -4.20 6.31 7.77
CA PHE A 213 -4.93 5.04 7.82
C PHE A 213 -4.80 4.38 9.20
N LEU A 214 -3.58 4.36 9.76
CA LEU A 214 -3.34 3.78 11.08
C LEU A 214 -4.08 4.54 12.18
N ALA A 215 -4.10 5.87 12.12
CA ALA A 215 -4.86 6.70 13.06
C ALA A 215 -6.37 6.42 12.96
N SER A 216 -6.90 6.27 11.75
CA SER A 216 -8.29 5.88 11.50
C SER A 216 -8.60 4.48 12.05
N ALA A 217 -7.75 3.51 11.78
CA ALA A 217 -7.93 2.14 12.29
C ALA A 217 -7.89 2.10 13.83
N ILE A 218 -6.96 2.83 14.46
CA ILE A 218 -6.92 2.96 15.93
C ILE A 218 -8.18 3.63 16.47
N ALA A 219 -8.63 4.72 15.83
CA ALA A 219 -9.83 5.41 16.24
C ALA A 219 -11.07 4.49 16.18
N ASN A 220 -11.20 3.68 15.15
CA ASN A 220 -12.29 2.70 15.01
C ASN A 220 -12.25 1.61 16.10
N VAL A 221 -11.06 1.23 16.57
CA VAL A 221 -10.91 0.28 17.70
C VAL A 221 -11.31 0.92 19.03
N ILE A 222 -10.93 2.19 19.26
CA ILE A 222 -11.19 2.89 20.53
C ILE A 222 -12.64 3.42 20.59
N PHE A 223 -13.15 3.90 19.46
CA PHE A 223 -14.47 4.50 19.31
C PHE A 223 -15.26 3.77 18.22
N PRO A 224 -15.66 2.51 18.44
CA PRO A 224 -16.38 1.77 17.41
C PRO A 224 -17.70 2.46 17.09
N LEU A 225 -17.91 2.75 15.80
CA LEU A 225 -19.20 3.29 15.33
C LEU A 225 -20.31 2.26 15.57
N PRO A 226 -21.52 2.69 15.95
CA PRO A 226 -22.67 1.78 16.05
C PRO A 226 -22.83 1.05 14.72
N LYS A 227 -22.91 -0.27 14.78
CA LYS A 227 -23.27 -1.06 13.60
C LYS A 227 -24.73 -0.72 13.27
N GLY A 228 -24.96 0.03 12.19
CA GLY A 228 -26.27 0.33 11.66
C GLY A 228 -26.99 -0.91 11.15
#